data_45a2ac4d48a2e02a72cf13d8784225f8
#
_entry.id   45a2ac4d48a2e02a72cf13d8784225f8
#
_cell.length_a   1.000
_cell.length_b   1.000
_cell.length_c   1.000
_cell.angle_alpha   90.00
_cell.angle_beta   90.00
_cell.angle_gamma   90.00
#
_symmetry.space_group_name_H-M   'P 1'
#
loop_
_entity.id
_entity.type
_entity.pdbx_description
1 polymer ?
#
loop_
_entity_poly.entity_id
_entity_poly.type
_entity_poly.pdbx_seq_one_letter_code
_entity_poly.pdbx_strand_id
1 'polypeptide(L)'
;RQQGFEVPVQVTQLDGFIAVVPAAVDAAHRADARAAVGALAADAVRACAALRAPPTAAELERRRTMQLSARQEALMLAWGYPFVFEEFRFHMTLSNRVGSADARAIQSWWQARLPALGPLPLDGAALFVQTAPQNDFVLWQRLPFAQEAV
;
A
#
# COMPACT_ATOMS: atom_id res chain seq x y z
N ARG A 1 -20.34 -6.36 2.96
CA ARG A 1 -19.26 -7.34 2.70
C ARG A 1 -18.43 -6.81 1.53
N GLN A 2 -17.12 -6.68 1.70
CA GLN A 2 -16.20 -6.32 0.62
C GLN A 2 -16.11 -7.48 -0.37
N GLN A 3 -16.26 -7.18 -1.68
CA GLN A 3 -16.01 -8.16 -2.75
C GLN A 3 -14.55 -8.08 -3.20
N GLY A 4 -14.02 -9.23 -3.65
CA GLY A 4 -12.73 -9.28 -4.31
C GLY A 4 -12.75 -8.58 -5.67
N PHE A 5 -11.60 -8.06 -6.11
CA PHE A 5 -11.45 -7.43 -7.42
C PHE A 5 -10.01 -7.59 -7.91
N GLU A 6 -9.81 -7.39 -9.19
CA GLU A 6 -8.48 -7.46 -9.80
C GLU A 6 -7.93 -6.07 -10.11
N VAL A 7 -6.63 -5.90 -9.93
CA VAL A 7 -5.90 -4.67 -10.22
C VAL A 7 -4.83 -4.95 -11.28
N PRO A 8 -4.97 -4.44 -12.49
CA PRO A 8 -3.88 -4.42 -13.45
C PRO A 8 -2.67 -3.70 -12.86
N VAL A 9 -1.49 -4.29 -12.98
CA VAL A 9 -0.28 -3.77 -12.35
C VAL A 9 0.86 -3.57 -13.34
N GLN A 10 1.75 -2.66 -12.99
CA GLN A 10 3.01 -2.40 -13.68
C GLN A 10 4.14 -2.21 -12.68
N VAL A 11 5.38 -2.34 -13.13
CA VAL A 11 6.57 -2.03 -12.34
C VAL A 11 7.10 -0.66 -12.72
N THR A 12 7.38 0.16 -11.71
CA THR A 12 7.95 1.50 -11.89
C THR A 12 8.94 1.82 -10.78
N GLN A 13 9.73 2.86 -10.98
CA GLN A 13 10.57 3.43 -9.94
C GLN A 13 9.80 4.51 -9.18
N LEU A 14 9.79 4.41 -7.85
CA LEU A 14 9.22 5.38 -6.93
C LEU A 14 10.33 5.85 -5.97
N ASP A 15 10.61 7.14 -5.93
CA ASP A 15 11.54 7.76 -4.97
C ASP A 15 12.87 6.99 -4.78
N GLY A 16 13.37 6.37 -5.87
CA GLY A 16 14.64 5.64 -5.91
C GLY A 16 14.55 4.14 -5.64
N PHE A 17 13.39 3.57 -5.31
CA PHE A 17 13.14 2.12 -5.21
C PHE A 17 12.20 1.64 -6.32
N ILE A 18 12.22 0.34 -6.58
CA ILE A 18 11.33 -0.29 -7.58
C ILE A 18 10.10 -0.85 -6.87
N ALA A 19 8.93 -0.63 -7.45
CA ALA A 19 7.67 -1.11 -6.90
C ALA A 19 6.68 -1.55 -8.00
N VAL A 20 5.80 -2.46 -7.63
CA VAL A 20 4.57 -2.75 -8.36
C VAL A 20 3.52 -1.71 -7.96
N VAL A 21 2.87 -1.12 -8.96
CA VAL A 21 1.81 -0.13 -8.78
C VAL A 21 0.65 -0.44 -9.74
N PRO A 22 -0.55 0.10 -9.52
CA PRO A 22 -1.65 -0.04 -10.48
C PRO A 22 -1.25 0.47 -11.86
N ALA A 23 -1.45 -0.37 -12.87
CA ALA A 23 -1.14 -0.04 -14.25
C ALA A 23 -2.11 0.98 -14.81
N ALA A 24 -1.64 1.65 -15.84
CA ALA A 24 -2.44 2.49 -16.70
C ALA A 24 -2.83 1.70 -17.94
N VAL A 25 -3.92 0.96 -17.91
CA VAL A 25 -4.44 0.31 -19.12
C VAL A 25 -5.06 1.37 -20.03
N ASP A 26 -5.90 2.20 -19.48
CA ASP A 26 -6.37 3.49 -20.01
C ASP A 26 -6.69 4.44 -18.85
N ALA A 27 -7.08 5.68 -19.15
CA ALA A 27 -7.32 6.67 -18.10
C ALA A 27 -8.49 6.30 -17.18
N ALA A 28 -9.55 5.68 -17.71
CA ALA A 28 -10.75 5.29 -16.96
C ALA A 28 -10.46 4.10 -16.03
N HIS A 29 -9.94 3.00 -16.57
CA HIS A 29 -9.60 1.80 -15.78
C HIS A 29 -8.53 2.08 -14.71
N ARG A 30 -7.60 3.00 -14.99
CA ARG A 30 -6.61 3.43 -13.98
C ARG A 30 -7.27 4.16 -12.82
N ALA A 31 -8.21 5.06 -13.12
CA ALA A 31 -8.93 5.80 -12.10
C ALA A 31 -9.74 4.85 -11.22
N ASP A 32 -10.44 3.89 -11.83
CA ASP A 32 -11.29 2.93 -11.12
C ASP A 32 -10.49 1.99 -10.22
N ALA A 33 -9.39 1.41 -10.72
CA ALA A 33 -8.55 0.52 -9.93
C ALA A 33 -7.87 1.26 -8.75
N ARG A 34 -7.38 2.48 -8.97
CA ARG A 34 -6.82 3.30 -7.89
C ARG A 34 -7.87 3.71 -6.88
N ALA A 35 -9.07 4.07 -7.33
CA ALA A 35 -10.18 4.43 -6.46
C ALA A 35 -10.63 3.24 -5.61
N ALA A 36 -10.76 2.05 -6.19
CA ALA A 36 -11.15 0.84 -5.47
C ALA A 36 -10.14 0.47 -4.38
N VAL A 37 -8.83 0.45 -4.72
CA VAL A 37 -7.77 0.18 -3.72
C VAL A 37 -7.69 1.28 -2.67
N GLY A 38 -7.85 2.54 -3.07
CA GLY A 38 -7.89 3.68 -2.15
C GLY A 38 -9.06 3.62 -1.18
N ALA A 39 -10.25 3.24 -1.66
CA ALA A 39 -11.45 3.05 -0.83
C ALA A 39 -11.24 1.91 0.18
N LEU A 40 -10.73 0.77 -0.26
CA LEU A 40 -10.40 -0.36 0.61
C LEU A 40 -9.41 0.03 1.72
N ALA A 41 -8.34 0.75 1.37
CA ALA A 41 -7.35 1.25 2.34
C ALA A 41 -7.98 2.26 3.32
N ALA A 42 -8.81 3.17 2.84
CA ALA A 42 -9.51 4.14 3.68
C ALA A 42 -10.48 3.46 4.66
N ASP A 43 -11.21 2.44 4.21
CA ASP A 43 -12.13 1.68 5.06
C ASP A 43 -11.38 0.88 6.12
N ALA A 44 -10.24 0.27 5.78
CA ALA A 44 -9.36 -0.39 6.75
C ALA A 44 -8.87 0.59 7.84
N VAL A 45 -8.44 1.79 7.44
CA VAL A 45 -8.01 2.84 8.40
C VAL A 45 -9.16 3.24 9.33
N ARG A 46 -10.36 3.46 8.79
CA ARG A 46 -11.54 3.83 9.60
C ARG A 46 -11.97 2.71 10.55
N ALA A 47 -12.00 1.48 10.06
CA ALA A 47 -12.40 0.30 10.85
C ALA A 47 -11.44 0.05 12.03
N CYS A 48 -10.15 0.28 11.84
CA CYS A 48 -9.13 0.08 12.86
C CYS A 48 -8.88 1.31 13.77
N ALA A 49 -9.48 2.46 13.48
CA ALA A 49 -9.19 3.71 14.18
C ALA A 49 -9.43 3.62 15.69
N ALA A 50 -10.52 2.98 16.11
CA ALA A 50 -10.86 2.83 17.53
C ALA A 50 -9.95 1.84 18.28
N LEU A 51 -9.22 1.00 17.58
CA LEU A 51 -8.29 0.01 18.14
C LEU A 51 -6.86 0.56 18.27
N ARG A 52 -6.62 1.74 17.77
CA ARG A 52 -5.28 2.32 17.69
C ARG A 52 -4.90 3.02 18.99
N ALA A 53 -3.75 2.67 19.55
CA ALA A 53 -3.16 3.43 20.65
C ALA A 53 -2.75 4.84 20.18
N PRO A 54 -2.89 5.87 21.02
CA PRO A 54 -2.35 7.19 20.74
C PRO A 54 -0.84 7.13 20.45
N PRO A 55 -0.33 7.91 19.50
CA PRO A 55 1.10 7.95 19.23
C PRO A 55 1.85 8.52 20.44
N THR A 56 3.01 7.96 20.72
CA THR A 56 3.91 8.48 21.76
C THR A 56 4.56 9.78 21.31
N ALA A 57 5.02 10.61 22.26
CA ALA A 57 5.75 11.84 21.96
C ALA A 57 7.01 11.57 21.11
N ALA A 58 7.74 10.49 21.40
CA ALA A 58 8.92 10.08 20.64
C ALA A 58 8.58 9.70 19.19
N GLU A 59 7.44 9.07 18.97
CA GLU A 59 6.96 8.73 17.63
C GLU A 59 6.54 9.96 16.83
N LEU A 60 5.87 10.92 17.48
CA LEU A 60 5.50 12.19 16.87
C LEU A 60 6.75 12.99 16.48
N GLU A 61 7.75 13.10 17.36
CA GLU A 61 9.01 13.77 17.03
C GLU A 61 9.75 13.10 15.89
N ARG A 62 9.89 11.79 15.89
CA ARG A 62 10.53 11.06 14.78
C ARG A 62 9.82 11.32 13.45
N ARG A 63 8.50 11.48 13.45
CA ARG A 63 7.73 11.76 12.24
C ARG A 63 7.81 13.23 11.81
N ARG A 64 7.99 14.16 12.73
CA ARG A 64 8.22 15.59 12.44
C ARG A 64 9.54 15.84 11.70
N THR A 65 10.53 14.96 11.84
CA THR A 65 11.77 15.02 11.05
C THR A 65 11.55 14.70 9.58
N MET A 66 10.42 14.07 9.23
CA MET A 66 10.00 13.93 7.83
C MET A 66 9.45 15.29 7.36
N GLN A 67 9.88 15.76 6.22
CA GLN A 67 9.35 16.98 5.60
C GLN A 67 7.93 16.73 5.10
N LEU A 68 6.95 16.82 5.99
CA LEU A 68 5.53 16.61 5.69
C LEU A 68 4.88 17.92 5.22
N SER A 69 3.94 17.81 4.29
CA SER A 69 3.04 18.91 3.97
C SER A 69 2.09 19.18 5.16
N ALA A 70 1.48 20.37 5.20
CA ALA A 70 0.48 20.69 6.23
C ALA A 70 -0.68 19.67 6.25
N ARG A 71 -1.07 19.14 5.09
CA ARG A 71 -2.11 18.12 4.99
C ARG A 71 -1.64 16.79 5.57
N GLN A 72 -0.44 16.34 5.24
CA GLN A 72 0.15 15.12 5.77
C GLN A 72 0.34 15.20 7.30
N GLU A 73 0.73 16.36 7.81
CA GLU A 73 0.81 16.59 9.26
C GLU A 73 -0.57 16.47 9.92
N ALA A 74 -1.60 17.08 9.37
CA ALA A 74 -2.97 16.95 9.86
C ALA A 74 -3.47 15.50 9.86
N LEU A 75 -3.19 14.74 8.80
CA LEU A 75 -3.51 13.31 8.74
C LEU A 75 -2.74 12.50 9.78
N MET A 76 -1.46 12.79 9.97
CA MET A 76 -0.65 12.14 11.00
C MET A 76 -1.21 12.38 12.40
N LEU A 77 -1.62 13.59 12.72
CA LEU A 77 -2.20 13.92 14.05
C LEU A 77 -3.54 13.22 14.24
N ALA A 78 -4.41 13.25 13.23
CA ALA A 78 -5.75 12.68 13.32
C ALA A 78 -5.74 11.13 13.27
N TRP A 79 -4.90 10.55 12.42
CA TRP A 79 -4.94 9.12 12.09
C TRP A 79 -3.63 8.36 12.43
N GLY A 80 -2.60 9.06 12.93
CA GLY A 80 -1.31 8.51 13.32
C GLY A 80 -0.39 8.11 12.18
N TYR A 81 -0.78 8.36 10.93
CA TYR A 81 0.03 8.12 9.74
C TYR A 81 -0.28 9.17 8.66
N PRO A 82 0.74 9.77 8.03
CA PRO A 82 0.53 10.87 7.10
C PRO A 82 0.02 10.45 5.72
N PHE A 83 0.26 9.19 5.32
CA PHE A 83 -0.05 8.70 3.97
C PHE A 83 -1.31 7.82 3.98
N VAL A 84 -2.43 8.37 4.44
CA VAL A 84 -3.76 7.75 4.42
C VAL A 84 -4.69 8.54 3.50
N PHE A 85 -5.83 7.98 3.14
CA PHE A 85 -6.87 8.58 2.29
C PHE A 85 -6.30 9.12 0.97
N GLU A 86 -6.42 10.41 0.69
CA GLU A 86 -5.94 11.07 -0.52
C GLU A 86 -4.42 11.04 -0.70
N GLU A 87 -3.68 10.86 0.39
CA GLU A 87 -2.21 10.72 0.37
C GLU A 87 -1.77 9.26 0.20
N PHE A 88 -2.71 8.31 0.25
CA PHE A 88 -2.39 6.90 0.06
C PHE A 88 -2.03 6.60 -1.39
N ARG A 89 -0.92 5.91 -1.58
CA ARG A 89 -0.47 5.40 -2.87
C ARG A 89 -0.20 3.91 -2.76
N PHE A 90 -1.06 3.11 -3.38
CA PHE A 90 -0.83 1.67 -3.41
C PHE A 90 0.47 1.34 -4.13
N HIS A 91 1.33 0.62 -3.47
CA HIS A 91 2.56 0.07 -4.05
C HIS A 91 3.02 -1.16 -3.26
N MET A 92 3.68 -2.09 -3.96
CA MET A 92 4.38 -3.22 -3.36
C MET A 92 5.86 -3.08 -3.69
N THR A 93 6.68 -2.83 -2.68
CA THR A 93 8.12 -2.58 -2.83
C THR A 93 8.85 -3.86 -3.24
N LEU A 94 9.65 -3.77 -4.29
CA LEU A 94 10.44 -4.87 -4.85
C LEU A 94 11.93 -4.75 -4.55
N SER A 95 12.42 -3.55 -4.24
CA SER A 95 13.84 -3.32 -3.96
C SER A 95 14.03 -2.23 -2.91
N ASN A 96 15.23 -2.17 -2.33
CA ASN A 96 15.71 -0.97 -1.67
C ASN A 96 15.95 0.15 -2.70
N ARG A 97 16.42 1.32 -2.25
CA ARG A 97 16.92 2.36 -3.17
C ARG A 97 18.11 1.83 -3.95
N VAL A 98 18.04 1.92 -5.26
CA VAL A 98 19.03 1.38 -6.19
C VAL A 98 19.49 2.43 -7.20
N GLY A 99 20.71 2.26 -7.72
CA GLY A 99 21.22 3.10 -8.80
C GLY A 99 20.47 2.90 -10.11
N SER A 100 20.62 3.83 -11.04
CA SER A 100 19.86 3.83 -12.31
C SER A 100 20.09 2.60 -13.18
N ALA A 101 21.28 1.99 -13.13
CA ALA A 101 21.58 0.77 -13.89
C ALA A 101 20.80 -0.42 -13.33
N ASP A 102 20.85 -0.63 -12.01
CA ASP A 102 20.13 -1.70 -11.33
C ASP A 102 18.62 -1.50 -11.43
N ALA A 103 18.15 -0.26 -11.32
CA ALA A 103 16.74 0.08 -11.50
C ALA A 103 16.21 -0.39 -12.85
N ARG A 104 16.95 -0.09 -13.94
CA ARG A 104 16.58 -0.52 -15.29
C ARG A 104 16.60 -2.05 -15.43
N ALA A 105 17.62 -2.72 -14.88
CA ALA A 105 17.73 -4.16 -14.93
C ALA A 105 16.55 -4.84 -14.19
N ILE A 106 16.22 -4.39 -12.97
CA ILE A 106 15.10 -4.90 -12.19
C ILE A 106 13.76 -4.64 -12.89
N GLN A 107 13.55 -3.43 -13.41
CA GLN A 107 12.33 -3.11 -14.15
C GLN A 107 12.15 -3.99 -15.39
N SER A 108 13.20 -4.14 -16.21
CA SER A 108 13.14 -4.97 -17.40
C SER A 108 12.87 -6.45 -17.06
N TRP A 109 13.48 -6.94 -16.00
CA TRP A 109 13.26 -8.31 -15.53
C TRP A 109 11.80 -8.56 -15.13
N TRP A 110 11.19 -7.62 -14.41
CA TRP A 110 9.80 -7.71 -13.98
C TRP A 110 8.83 -7.47 -15.14
N GLN A 111 9.08 -6.47 -16.00
CA GLN A 111 8.23 -6.16 -17.16
C GLN A 111 8.06 -7.37 -18.09
N ALA A 112 9.11 -8.17 -18.26
CA ALA A 112 9.04 -9.39 -19.05
C ALA A 112 8.17 -10.50 -18.40
N ARG A 113 7.92 -10.45 -17.10
CA ARG A 113 7.22 -11.49 -16.33
C ARG A 113 5.79 -11.13 -15.93
N LEU A 114 5.51 -9.85 -15.74
CA LEU A 114 4.17 -9.39 -15.34
C LEU A 114 3.04 -9.89 -16.24
N PRO A 115 3.17 -9.95 -17.59
CA PRO A 115 2.09 -10.44 -18.43
C PRO A 115 1.68 -11.89 -18.14
N ALA A 116 2.63 -12.73 -17.70
CA ALA A 116 2.36 -14.11 -17.34
C ALA A 116 1.74 -14.27 -15.94
N LEU A 117 1.90 -13.27 -15.07
CA LEU A 117 1.30 -13.27 -13.73
C LEU A 117 -0.15 -12.76 -13.74
N GLY A 118 -0.52 -11.99 -14.75
CA GLY A 118 -1.83 -11.38 -14.85
C GLY A 118 -2.05 -10.22 -13.87
N PRO A 119 -3.30 -9.76 -13.71
CA PRO A 119 -3.65 -8.73 -12.74
C PRO A 119 -3.50 -9.26 -11.31
N LEU A 120 -3.27 -8.34 -10.37
CA LEU A 120 -3.17 -8.66 -8.95
C LEU A 120 -4.58 -8.90 -8.38
N PRO A 121 -4.90 -10.12 -7.89
CA PRO A 121 -6.15 -10.34 -7.20
C PRO A 121 -6.10 -9.73 -5.79
N LEU A 122 -7.09 -8.91 -5.45
CA LEU A 122 -7.36 -8.43 -4.10
C LEU A 122 -8.59 -9.16 -3.59
N ASP A 123 -8.38 -10.32 -3.01
CA ASP A 123 -9.40 -11.27 -2.56
C ASP A 123 -9.53 -11.36 -1.04
N GLY A 124 -8.75 -10.56 -0.31
CA GLY A 124 -8.77 -10.55 1.14
C GLY A 124 -7.85 -9.51 1.75
N ALA A 125 -7.90 -9.44 3.06
CA ALA A 125 -6.96 -8.73 3.90
C ALA A 125 -6.25 -9.71 4.84
N ALA A 126 -5.19 -9.27 5.48
CA ALA A 126 -4.50 -10.07 6.49
C ALA A 126 -4.13 -9.21 7.69
N LEU A 127 -4.24 -9.79 8.87
CA LEU A 127 -3.74 -9.21 10.11
C LEU A 127 -2.37 -9.80 10.42
N PHE A 128 -1.41 -8.92 10.63
CA PHE A 128 -0.08 -9.27 11.10
C PHE A 128 0.13 -8.70 12.49
N VAL A 129 0.83 -9.43 13.33
CA VAL A 129 1.18 -9.03 14.69
C VAL A 129 2.69 -8.96 14.82
N GLN A 130 3.16 -7.89 15.44
CA GLN A 130 4.53 -7.71 15.88
C GLN A 130 4.50 -7.61 17.41
N THR A 131 5.04 -8.61 18.09
CA THR A 131 4.94 -8.71 19.57
C THR A 131 5.91 -7.78 20.31
N ALA A 132 6.97 -7.32 19.63
CA ALA A 132 7.88 -6.28 20.09
C ALA A 132 8.46 -5.55 18.88
N PRO A 133 8.90 -4.27 19.01
CA PRO A 133 9.36 -3.45 17.88
C PRO A 133 10.49 -4.03 17.03
N GLN A 134 11.29 -4.94 17.60
CA GLN A 134 12.42 -5.62 16.97
C GLN A 134 12.06 -6.99 16.38
N ASN A 135 10.87 -7.49 16.63
CA ASN A 135 10.45 -8.81 16.14
C ASN A 135 9.89 -8.72 14.73
N ASP A 136 9.90 -9.83 14.01
CA ASP A 136 9.26 -9.95 12.72
C ASP A 136 7.74 -9.87 12.84
N PHE A 137 7.09 -9.42 11.76
CA PHE A 137 5.64 -9.51 11.63
C PHE A 137 5.24 -10.96 11.36
N VAL A 138 4.33 -11.47 12.18
CA VAL A 138 3.76 -12.83 12.04
C VAL A 138 2.33 -12.69 11.53
N LEU A 139 1.99 -13.46 10.50
CA LEU A 139 0.61 -13.55 10.01
C LEU A 139 -0.26 -14.16 11.13
N TRP A 140 -1.21 -13.36 11.62
CA TRP A 140 -2.14 -13.82 12.64
C TRP A 140 -3.43 -14.38 12.02
N GLN A 141 -4.04 -13.63 11.08
CA GLN A 141 -5.31 -14.04 10.49
C GLN A 141 -5.43 -13.56 9.05
N ARG A 142 -5.99 -14.42 8.18
CA ARG A 142 -6.48 -14.03 6.86
C ARG A 142 -7.97 -13.72 6.94
N LEU A 143 -8.39 -12.67 6.26
CA LEU A 143 -9.76 -12.16 6.20
C LEU A 143 -10.19 -12.17 4.73
N PRO A 144 -10.69 -13.30 4.20
CA PRO A 144 -11.12 -13.37 2.81
C PRO A 144 -12.31 -12.45 2.56
N PHE A 145 -12.35 -11.83 1.38
CA PHE A 145 -13.51 -11.07 0.93
C PHE A 145 -14.61 -12.01 0.47
N ALA A 146 -15.84 -11.48 0.34
CA ALA A 146 -16.94 -12.26 -0.20
C ALA A 146 -16.62 -12.64 -1.65
N GLN A 147 -16.79 -13.92 -1.99
CA GLN A 147 -16.78 -14.36 -3.39
C GLN A 147 -18.17 -14.12 -3.98
N GLU A 148 -18.24 -13.77 -5.26
CA GLU A 148 -19.51 -13.80 -5.96
C GLU A 148 -20.05 -15.25 -5.90
N ALA A 149 -21.30 -15.38 -5.50
CA ALA A 149 -22.00 -16.65 -5.63
C ALA A 149 -22.18 -16.91 -7.14
N VAL A 150 -21.49 -17.93 -7.66
CA VAL A 150 -21.67 -18.44 -9.03
C VAL A 150 -23.07 -19.03 -9.17
#